data_a7a89f3f8785cf30d6c659dc89e0e2ef
#
_entry.id   a7a89f3f8785cf30d6c659dc89e0e2ef
#
_cell.length_a   1.000
_cell.length_b   1.000
_cell.length_c   1.000
_cell.angle_alpha   90.00
_cell.angle_beta   90.00
_cell.angle_gamma   90.00
#
_symmetry.space_group_name_H-M   'P 1'
#
loop_
_entity.id
_entity.type
_entity.pdbx_description
1 polymer ?
#
loop_
_entity_poly.entity_id
_entity_poly.type
_entity_poly.pdbx_seq_one_letter_code
_entity_poly.pdbx_strand_id
1 'polypeptide(L)'
;MIPRRIHQFWLIDLLRARREGFGGGSPWDEGMQEELRANHLEWSLRHPGFEVKLWSLGEILSLCRLGGFTRVAQVLTADAPVPMQLDLIRFFLLEQLGGIWADLTVRPTRPLPEALLAAEFAAIGADAAAPVFDQRFLAARPGLECFMRATDKVMRGWFDEARRMSGQDALAAGFAASRRPVAAYLLSEHDTWGSLLERRSLDRDADWLPDPTAVPVVHTAPPTLA
;
A
#
# COMPACT_ATOMS: atom_id res chain seq x y z
N MET A 1 11.21 -10.96 -11.85
CA MET A 1 12.17 -10.14 -11.05
C MET A 1 11.46 -8.91 -10.55
N ILE A 2 11.62 -8.57 -9.29
CA ILE A 2 11.05 -7.40 -8.63
C ILE A 2 11.93 -6.18 -8.96
N PRO A 3 11.35 -5.08 -9.46
CA PRO A 3 12.12 -3.84 -9.70
C PRO A 3 12.74 -3.26 -8.42
N ARG A 4 13.91 -2.66 -8.55
CA ARG A 4 14.60 -1.96 -7.44
C ARG A 4 13.97 -0.59 -7.19
N ARG A 5 12.71 -0.62 -6.79
CA ARG A 5 11.90 0.56 -6.48
C ARG A 5 11.14 0.33 -5.19
N ILE A 6 11.16 1.29 -4.28
CA ILE A 6 10.45 1.25 -3.01
C ILE A 6 9.37 2.33 -3.04
N HIS A 7 8.13 1.90 -2.80
CA HIS A 7 6.96 2.76 -2.74
C HIS A 7 6.56 2.97 -1.29
N GLN A 8 6.39 4.22 -0.92
CA GLN A 8 5.83 4.63 0.36
C GLN A 8 4.74 5.66 0.12
N PHE A 9 3.80 5.77 1.03
CA PHE A 9 2.71 6.72 0.97
C PHE A 9 2.43 7.32 2.34
N TRP A 10 2.18 8.64 2.38
CA TRP A 10 1.84 9.34 3.61
C TRP A 10 0.33 9.44 3.76
N LEU A 11 -0.22 8.72 4.75
CA LEU A 11 -1.65 8.61 5.02
C LEU A 11 -2.36 9.97 5.17
N ILE A 12 -1.70 10.95 5.78
CA ILE A 12 -2.27 12.28 6.00
C ILE A 12 -2.67 12.96 4.68
N ASP A 13 -2.02 12.61 3.58
CA ASP A 13 -2.37 13.16 2.27
C ASP A 13 -3.81 12.81 1.85
N LEU A 14 -4.29 11.61 2.16
CA LEU A 14 -5.70 11.24 1.98
C LEU A 14 -6.65 12.07 2.85
N LEU A 15 -6.29 12.27 4.12
CA LEU A 15 -7.11 13.00 5.07
C LEU A 15 -7.14 14.50 4.76
N ARG A 16 -6.01 15.06 4.32
CA ARG A 16 -5.90 16.45 3.87
C ARG A 16 -6.73 16.68 2.62
N ALA A 17 -6.62 15.80 1.62
CA ALA A 17 -7.38 15.91 0.39
C ALA A 17 -8.90 15.94 0.63
N ARG A 18 -9.41 15.22 1.63
CA ARG A 18 -10.82 15.26 2.01
C ARG A 18 -11.25 16.60 2.62
N ARG A 19 -10.38 17.25 3.38
CA ARG A 19 -10.70 18.52 4.06
C ARG A 19 -10.49 19.75 3.19
N GLU A 20 -9.45 19.76 2.38
CA GLU A 20 -8.93 20.93 1.68
C GLU A 20 -9.12 20.85 0.16
N GLY A 21 -9.60 19.71 -0.31
CA GLY A 21 -9.66 19.41 -1.74
C GLY A 21 -8.33 18.84 -2.27
N PHE A 22 -8.38 18.31 -3.49
CA PHE A 22 -7.23 17.63 -4.12
C PHE A 22 -6.21 18.63 -4.69
N GLY A 23 -5.63 19.45 -3.81
CA GLY A 23 -4.48 20.29 -4.13
C GLY A 23 -3.19 19.48 -4.03
N GLY A 24 -2.27 19.68 -4.98
CA GLY A 24 -0.99 18.98 -5.00
C GLY A 24 -0.04 19.48 -3.90
N GLY A 25 -0.20 19.04 -2.67
CA GLY A 25 0.79 19.22 -1.62
C GLY A 25 2.00 18.33 -1.85
N SER A 26 3.17 18.74 -1.38
CA SER A 26 4.33 17.86 -1.30
C SER A 26 4.10 16.82 -0.19
N PRO A 27 4.42 15.54 -0.40
CA PRO A 27 4.37 14.55 0.68
C PRO A 27 5.33 14.89 1.85
N TRP A 28 6.25 15.83 1.63
CA TRP A 28 7.18 16.34 2.63
C TRP A 28 6.66 17.57 3.41
N ASP A 29 5.41 17.98 3.14
CA ASP A 29 4.83 19.15 3.81
C ASP A 29 4.66 18.93 5.32
N GLU A 30 4.45 20.04 6.00
CA GLU A 30 4.33 20.18 7.45
C GLU A 30 3.45 19.10 8.08
N GLY A 31 3.97 18.44 9.11
CA GLY A 31 3.25 17.46 9.92
C GLY A 31 3.71 16.01 9.80
N MET A 32 4.63 15.69 8.88
CA MET A 32 5.25 14.35 8.92
C MET A 32 6.23 14.29 10.10
N GLN A 33 6.02 13.32 10.98
CA GLN A 33 6.90 13.09 12.11
C GLN A 33 8.33 12.82 11.65
N GLU A 34 9.31 13.35 12.40
CA GLU A 34 10.73 13.18 12.09
C GLU A 34 11.14 11.72 11.96
N GLU A 35 10.56 10.84 12.79
CA GLU A 35 10.81 9.41 12.75
C GLU A 35 10.38 8.75 11.42
N LEU A 36 9.27 9.17 10.85
CA LEU A 36 8.80 8.65 9.56
C LEU A 36 9.69 9.15 8.41
N ARG A 37 10.15 10.40 8.51
CA ARG A 37 11.16 10.95 7.59
C ARG A 37 12.47 10.17 7.68
N ALA A 38 12.93 9.88 8.89
CA ALA A 38 14.13 9.08 9.12
C ALA A 38 13.98 7.67 8.55
N ASN A 39 12.83 7.01 8.75
CA ASN A 39 12.56 5.70 8.16
C ASN A 39 12.62 5.74 6.63
N HIS A 40 12.04 6.75 5.99
CA HIS A 40 12.10 6.92 4.55
C HIS A 40 13.54 7.09 4.05
N LEU A 41 14.32 7.94 4.71
CA LEU A 41 15.73 8.17 4.36
C LEU A 41 16.58 6.91 4.54
N GLU A 42 16.32 6.10 5.57
CA GLU A 42 17.04 4.87 5.84
C GLU A 42 16.90 3.85 4.68
N TRP A 43 15.74 3.83 4.01
CA TRP A 43 15.58 3.01 2.79
C TRP A 43 16.57 3.41 1.70
N SER A 44 16.73 4.71 1.45
CA SER A 44 17.69 5.22 0.45
C SER A 44 19.14 4.93 0.85
N LEU A 45 19.47 5.08 2.13
CA LEU A 45 20.82 4.87 2.64
C LEU A 45 21.24 3.40 2.56
N ARG A 46 20.34 2.48 2.90
CA ARG A 46 20.64 1.03 2.92
C ARG A 46 20.49 0.35 1.56
N HIS A 47 19.82 0.99 0.63
CA HIS A 47 19.58 0.44 -0.71
C HIS A 47 20.08 1.41 -1.79
N PRO A 48 21.41 1.69 -1.85
CA PRO A 48 21.96 2.51 -2.92
C PRO A 48 21.65 1.84 -4.28
N GLY A 49 21.11 2.58 -5.21
CA GLY A 49 20.67 2.06 -6.50
C GLY A 49 19.20 1.64 -6.57
N PHE A 50 18.44 1.82 -5.48
CA PHE A 50 16.97 1.75 -5.52
C PHE A 50 16.38 3.15 -5.71
N GLU A 51 15.32 3.23 -6.47
CA GLU A 51 14.45 4.40 -6.46
C GLU A 51 13.54 4.30 -5.23
N VAL A 52 13.71 5.20 -4.26
CA VAL A 52 12.84 5.28 -3.08
C VAL A 52 11.90 6.45 -3.27
N LYS A 53 10.61 6.16 -3.42
CA LYS A 53 9.60 7.16 -3.73
C LYS A 53 8.53 7.25 -2.65
N LEU A 54 8.40 8.43 -2.09
CA LEU A 54 7.24 8.82 -1.29
C LEU A 54 6.20 9.45 -2.23
N TRP A 55 5.08 8.76 -2.39
CA TRP A 55 4.01 9.17 -3.28
C TRP A 55 3.08 10.19 -2.62
N SER A 56 2.69 11.19 -3.36
CA SER A 56 1.52 12.02 -3.06
C SER A 56 0.26 11.43 -3.70
N LEU A 57 -0.91 11.75 -3.14
CA LEU A 57 -2.19 11.37 -3.74
C LEU A 57 -2.34 11.97 -5.15
N GLY A 58 -1.88 13.21 -5.36
CA GLY A 58 -1.91 13.88 -6.66
C GLY A 58 -1.11 13.13 -7.74
N GLU A 59 0.06 12.58 -7.40
CA GLU A 59 0.86 11.77 -8.32
C GLU A 59 0.15 10.46 -8.66
N ILE A 60 -0.45 9.80 -7.67
CA ILE A 60 -1.21 8.56 -7.88
C ILE A 60 -2.43 8.82 -8.78
N LEU A 61 -3.18 9.90 -8.54
CA LEU A 61 -4.29 10.29 -9.39
C LEU A 61 -3.85 10.64 -10.82
N SER A 62 -2.66 11.22 -10.96
CA SER A 62 -2.07 11.48 -12.28
C SER A 62 -1.72 10.19 -13.00
N LEU A 63 -1.15 9.22 -12.28
CA LEU A 63 -0.87 7.88 -12.82
C LEU A 63 -2.18 7.18 -13.26
N CYS A 64 -3.23 7.28 -12.44
CA CYS A 64 -4.56 6.75 -12.81
C CYS A 64 -5.12 7.39 -14.09
N ARG A 65 -5.00 8.71 -14.23
CA ARG A 65 -5.48 9.43 -15.42
C ARG A 65 -4.72 9.03 -16.69
N LEU A 66 -3.40 8.97 -16.61
CA LEU A 66 -2.54 8.58 -17.73
C LEU A 66 -2.79 7.14 -18.19
N GLY A 67 -3.05 6.23 -17.25
CA GLY A 67 -3.32 4.82 -17.54
C GLY A 67 -4.78 4.46 -17.80
N GLY A 68 -5.71 5.43 -17.73
CA GLY A 68 -7.15 5.18 -17.92
C GLY A 68 -7.84 4.46 -16.74
N PHE A 69 -7.25 4.46 -15.54
CA PHE A 69 -7.79 3.80 -14.35
C PHE A 69 -8.82 4.66 -13.61
N THR A 70 -9.88 5.06 -14.31
CA THR A 70 -10.89 6.01 -13.80
C THR A 70 -11.60 5.52 -12.54
N ARG A 71 -11.88 4.20 -12.42
CA ARG A 71 -12.53 3.63 -11.23
C ARG A 71 -11.65 3.68 -10.00
N VAL A 72 -10.34 3.43 -10.15
CA VAL A 72 -9.37 3.58 -9.05
C VAL A 72 -9.37 5.03 -8.57
N ALA A 73 -9.25 5.98 -9.50
CA ALA A 73 -9.31 7.41 -9.18
C ALA A 73 -10.61 7.80 -8.47
N GLN A 74 -11.77 7.28 -8.90
CA GLN A 74 -13.05 7.51 -8.24
C GLN A 74 -13.06 7.08 -6.77
N VAL A 75 -12.57 5.87 -6.45
CA VAL A 75 -12.51 5.40 -5.06
C VAL A 75 -11.54 6.23 -4.24
N LEU A 76 -10.40 6.62 -4.81
CA LEU A 76 -9.39 7.43 -4.12
C LEU A 76 -9.86 8.86 -3.83
N THR A 77 -10.78 9.39 -4.64
CA THR A 77 -11.36 10.73 -4.46
C THR A 77 -12.70 10.74 -3.73
N ALA A 78 -13.29 9.55 -3.51
CA ALA A 78 -14.53 9.41 -2.77
C ALA A 78 -14.28 9.40 -1.25
N ASP A 79 -15.35 9.49 -0.48
CA ASP A 79 -15.32 9.30 0.98
C ASP A 79 -15.30 7.80 1.35
N ALA A 80 -14.35 7.07 0.76
CA ALA A 80 -14.14 5.66 1.04
C ALA A 80 -13.35 5.47 2.34
N PRO A 81 -13.51 4.36 3.07
CA PRO A 81 -12.71 4.07 4.26
C PRO A 81 -11.21 4.14 3.96
N VAL A 82 -10.46 4.87 4.78
CA VAL A 82 -9.02 5.08 4.60
C VAL A 82 -8.24 3.78 4.43
N PRO A 83 -8.48 2.72 5.24
CA PRO A 83 -7.81 1.44 5.03
C PRO A 83 -8.02 0.86 3.63
N MET A 84 -9.24 0.96 3.10
CA MET A 84 -9.57 0.52 1.75
C MET A 84 -8.82 1.31 0.67
N GLN A 85 -8.71 2.63 0.84
CA GLN A 85 -7.95 3.48 -0.09
C GLN A 85 -6.45 3.15 -0.05
N LEU A 86 -5.90 2.88 1.15
CA LEU A 86 -4.50 2.44 1.29
C LEU A 86 -4.24 1.10 0.60
N ASP A 87 -5.12 0.14 0.80
CA ASP A 87 -5.02 -1.17 0.13
C ASP A 87 -5.08 -1.00 -1.39
N LEU A 88 -5.98 -0.15 -1.87
CA LEU A 88 -6.11 0.15 -3.29
C LEU A 88 -4.85 0.79 -3.87
N ILE A 89 -4.27 1.79 -3.18
CA ILE A 89 -3.01 2.43 -3.57
C ILE A 89 -1.89 1.40 -3.65
N ARG A 90 -1.74 0.59 -2.62
CA ARG A 90 -0.70 -0.44 -2.50
C ARG A 90 -0.78 -1.44 -3.65
N PHE A 91 -1.95 -2.03 -3.86
CA PHE A 91 -2.14 -3.04 -4.90
C PHE A 91 -2.00 -2.45 -6.31
N PHE A 92 -2.54 -1.25 -6.52
CA PHE A 92 -2.45 -0.56 -7.79
C PHE A 92 -0.99 -0.24 -8.15
N LEU A 93 -0.20 0.31 -7.22
CA LEU A 93 1.21 0.62 -7.48
C LEU A 93 2.02 -0.64 -7.75
N LEU A 94 1.82 -1.72 -6.98
CA LEU A 94 2.53 -2.98 -7.17
C LEU A 94 2.12 -3.67 -8.48
N GLU A 95 0.86 -3.58 -8.88
CA GLU A 95 0.39 -4.10 -10.17
C GLU A 95 1.01 -3.34 -11.33
N GLN A 96 0.95 -2.00 -11.30
CA GLN A 96 1.35 -1.17 -12.43
C GLN A 96 2.86 -1.04 -12.57
N LEU A 97 3.56 -0.83 -11.48
CA LEU A 97 4.98 -0.49 -11.46
C LEU A 97 5.87 -1.63 -10.95
N GLY A 98 5.30 -2.59 -10.24
CA GLY A 98 6.08 -3.54 -9.47
C GLY A 98 6.89 -2.85 -8.38
N GLY A 99 7.88 -3.52 -7.83
CA GLY A 99 8.73 -2.98 -6.79
C GLY A 99 8.32 -3.46 -5.40
N ILE A 100 8.61 -2.65 -4.41
CA ILE A 100 8.45 -2.97 -3.00
C ILE A 100 7.55 -1.91 -2.37
N TRP A 101 6.45 -2.32 -1.78
CA TRP A 101 5.70 -1.50 -0.87
C TRP A 101 6.28 -1.65 0.54
N ALA A 102 6.64 -0.55 1.16
CA ALA A 102 7.05 -0.51 2.56
C ALA A 102 6.32 0.64 3.27
N ASP A 103 5.49 0.34 4.24
CA ASP A 103 4.84 1.39 5.04
C ASP A 103 5.89 2.30 5.68
N LEU A 104 5.58 3.57 5.86
CA LEU A 104 6.51 4.53 6.51
C LEU A 104 6.91 4.13 7.94
N THR A 105 6.12 3.27 8.59
CA THR A 105 6.45 2.70 9.90
C THR A 105 7.47 1.56 9.84
N VAL A 106 7.82 1.10 8.63
CA VAL A 106 8.79 0.03 8.41
C VAL A 106 10.14 0.61 8.06
N ARG A 107 11.17 0.24 8.81
CA ARG A 107 12.57 0.64 8.63
C ARG A 107 13.43 -0.58 8.28
N PRO A 108 14.30 -0.51 7.26
CA PRO A 108 15.25 -1.58 7.00
C PRO A 108 16.39 -1.53 8.03
N THR A 109 16.80 -2.68 8.55
CA THR A 109 17.97 -2.81 9.42
C THR A 109 19.23 -3.17 8.62
N ARG A 110 19.04 -3.81 7.47
CA ARG A 110 20.10 -4.22 6.53
C ARG A 110 19.55 -4.23 5.09
N PRO A 111 20.40 -4.32 4.07
CA PRO A 111 19.97 -4.46 2.69
C PRO A 111 19.08 -5.70 2.48
N LEU A 112 18.08 -5.59 1.61
CA LEU A 112 17.21 -6.68 1.22
C LEU A 112 18.02 -7.75 0.45
N PRO A 113 17.75 -9.04 0.68
CA PRO A 113 18.46 -10.11 -0.01
C PRO A 113 18.13 -10.15 -1.52
N GLU A 114 19.12 -10.38 -2.36
CA GLU A 114 18.95 -10.50 -3.82
C GLU A 114 17.96 -11.60 -4.20
N ALA A 115 17.87 -12.68 -3.42
CA ALA A 115 16.90 -13.75 -3.62
C ALA A 115 15.44 -13.25 -3.59
N LEU A 116 15.16 -12.23 -2.77
CA LEU A 116 13.84 -11.57 -2.74
C LEU A 116 13.57 -10.88 -4.07
N LEU A 117 14.55 -10.17 -4.62
CA LEU A 117 14.40 -9.45 -5.89
C LEU A 117 14.28 -10.38 -7.10
N ALA A 118 14.86 -11.58 -7.01
CA ALA A 118 14.76 -12.60 -8.06
C ALA A 118 13.36 -13.23 -8.16
N ALA A 119 12.57 -13.16 -7.09
CA ALA A 119 11.20 -13.70 -7.05
C ALA A 119 10.23 -12.91 -7.94
N GLU A 120 9.03 -13.45 -8.12
CA GLU A 120 7.92 -12.73 -8.73
C GLU A 120 7.10 -11.96 -7.69
N PHE A 121 7.03 -12.51 -6.48
CA PHE A 121 6.34 -11.94 -5.33
C PHE A 121 7.16 -12.20 -4.06
N ALA A 122 7.16 -11.27 -3.14
CA ALA A 122 7.69 -11.47 -1.80
C ALA A 122 6.82 -10.78 -0.76
N ALA A 123 6.67 -11.40 0.38
CA ALA A 123 5.91 -10.87 1.50
C ALA A 123 6.42 -11.43 2.82
N ILE A 124 6.07 -10.78 3.92
CA ILE A 124 6.18 -11.35 5.26
C ILE A 124 4.89 -12.13 5.50
N GLY A 125 5.00 -13.40 5.81
CA GLY A 125 3.84 -14.28 6.03
C GLY A 125 4.13 -15.34 7.07
N ALA A 126 3.09 -15.75 7.78
CA ALA A 126 3.20 -16.74 8.84
C ALA A 126 3.24 -18.16 8.31
N ASP A 127 2.56 -18.47 7.19
CA ASP A 127 2.46 -19.81 6.66
C ASP A 127 2.14 -19.80 5.16
N ALA A 128 2.81 -20.68 4.40
CA ALA A 128 2.53 -20.88 2.98
C ALA A 128 1.17 -21.56 2.73
N ALA A 129 0.63 -22.29 3.73
CA ALA A 129 -0.66 -23.00 3.62
C ALA A 129 -1.86 -22.09 3.86
N ALA A 130 -1.67 -20.97 4.58
CA ALA A 130 -2.68 -19.96 4.78
C ALA A 130 -2.05 -18.56 4.54
N PRO A 131 -2.14 -18.01 3.33
CA PRO A 131 -1.42 -16.81 2.96
C PRO A 131 -1.98 -15.58 3.67
N VAL A 132 -1.57 -15.42 4.92
CA VAL A 132 -1.76 -14.19 5.70
C VAL A 132 -0.51 -13.35 5.52
N PHE A 133 -0.58 -12.34 4.66
CA PHE A 133 0.56 -11.47 4.36
C PHE A 133 0.53 -10.20 5.20
N ASP A 134 1.66 -9.84 5.77
CA ASP A 134 1.80 -8.53 6.39
C ASP A 134 1.81 -7.45 5.30
N GLN A 135 0.73 -6.70 5.23
CA GLN A 135 0.52 -5.70 4.21
C GLN A 135 1.44 -4.48 4.31
N ARG A 136 2.17 -4.36 5.41
CA ARG A 136 3.16 -3.28 5.59
C ARG A 136 4.41 -3.48 4.75
N PHE A 137 4.66 -4.74 4.30
CA PHE A 137 5.77 -5.05 3.41
C PHE A 137 5.33 -6.09 2.39
N LEU A 138 5.21 -5.66 1.14
CA LEU A 138 4.90 -6.49 -0.02
C LEU A 138 5.85 -6.13 -1.16
N ALA A 139 6.26 -7.11 -1.94
CA ALA A 139 7.07 -6.85 -3.11
C ALA A 139 6.59 -7.70 -4.30
N ALA A 140 6.63 -7.14 -5.50
CA ALA A 140 6.10 -7.79 -6.67
C ALA A 140 6.79 -7.34 -7.96
N ARG A 141 6.87 -8.24 -8.95
CA ARG A 141 7.05 -7.80 -10.32
C ARG A 141 5.78 -7.12 -10.84
N PRO A 142 5.87 -6.20 -11.81
CA PRO A 142 4.70 -5.57 -12.39
C PRO A 142 3.80 -6.59 -13.12
N GLY A 143 2.51 -6.28 -13.19
CA GLY A 143 1.53 -7.09 -13.93
C GLY A 143 1.20 -8.45 -13.31
N LEU A 144 1.39 -8.62 -11.98
CA LEU A 144 0.93 -9.84 -11.31
C LEU A 144 -0.59 -9.87 -11.22
N GLU A 145 -1.18 -10.93 -11.75
CA GLU A 145 -2.63 -11.12 -11.82
C GLU A 145 -3.31 -11.06 -10.44
N CYS A 146 -2.64 -11.54 -9.39
CA CYS A 146 -3.17 -11.50 -8.03
C CYS A 146 -3.46 -10.07 -7.55
N PHE A 147 -2.59 -9.08 -7.88
CA PHE A 147 -2.81 -7.68 -7.50
C PHE A 147 -3.92 -7.04 -8.33
N MET A 148 -4.00 -7.30 -9.62
CA MET A 148 -5.11 -6.85 -10.47
C MET A 148 -6.46 -7.33 -9.89
N ARG A 149 -6.53 -8.61 -9.51
CA ARG A 149 -7.73 -9.19 -8.92
C ARG A 149 -8.03 -8.66 -7.52
N ALA A 150 -7.00 -8.42 -6.70
CA ALA A 150 -7.16 -7.81 -5.39
C ALA A 150 -7.69 -6.38 -5.52
N THR A 151 -7.12 -5.57 -6.42
CA THR A 151 -7.59 -4.23 -6.77
C THR A 151 -9.06 -4.24 -7.18
N ASP A 152 -9.45 -5.14 -8.08
CA ASP A 152 -10.85 -5.28 -8.52
C ASP A 152 -11.79 -5.66 -7.37
N LYS A 153 -11.36 -6.54 -6.46
CA LYS A 153 -12.16 -6.93 -5.30
C LYS A 153 -12.35 -5.77 -4.30
N VAL A 154 -11.29 -5.02 -4.01
CA VAL A 154 -11.37 -3.83 -3.16
C VAL A 154 -12.32 -2.81 -3.78
N MET A 155 -12.20 -2.53 -5.07
CA MET A 155 -13.11 -1.62 -5.77
C MET A 155 -14.56 -2.09 -5.74
N ARG A 156 -14.82 -3.38 -5.98
CA ARG A 156 -16.19 -3.94 -5.90
C ARG A 156 -16.77 -3.80 -4.50
N GLY A 157 -15.97 -3.96 -3.46
CA GLY A 157 -16.39 -3.75 -2.08
C GLY A 157 -16.79 -2.31 -1.77
N TRP A 158 -16.32 -1.33 -2.55
CA TRP A 158 -16.79 0.04 -2.45
C TRP A 158 -18.18 0.23 -3.06
N PHE A 159 -18.44 -0.35 -4.22
CA PHE A 159 -19.74 -0.24 -4.92
C PHE A 159 -20.81 -1.18 -4.35
N ASP A 160 -20.43 -2.21 -3.62
CA ASP A 160 -21.33 -3.21 -3.03
C ASP A 160 -20.82 -3.59 -1.64
N GLU A 161 -21.44 -3.01 -0.60
CA GLU A 161 -21.02 -3.25 0.79
C GLU A 161 -21.07 -4.73 1.20
N ALA A 162 -21.99 -5.53 0.64
CA ALA A 162 -22.05 -6.96 0.91
C ALA A 162 -20.82 -7.71 0.42
N ARG A 163 -20.01 -7.10 -0.45
CA ARG A 163 -18.76 -7.64 -0.99
C ARG A 163 -17.52 -7.02 -0.36
N ARG A 164 -17.68 -6.15 0.63
CA ARG A 164 -16.56 -5.52 1.31
C ARG A 164 -15.71 -6.58 2.01
N MET A 165 -14.41 -6.51 1.81
CA MET A 165 -13.42 -7.37 2.45
C MET A 165 -12.19 -6.59 2.83
N SER A 166 -11.38 -7.13 3.74
CA SER A 166 -10.07 -6.54 4.05
C SER A 166 -9.13 -6.66 2.86
N GLY A 167 -8.13 -5.79 2.78
CA GLY A 167 -7.09 -5.89 1.75
C GLY A 167 -6.35 -7.23 1.79
N GLN A 168 -6.17 -7.79 2.98
CA GLN A 168 -5.59 -9.11 3.18
C GLN A 168 -6.43 -10.21 2.53
N ASP A 169 -7.74 -10.22 2.76
CA ASP A 169 -8.65 -11.19 2.15
C ASP A 169 -8.75 -10.98 0.64
N ALA A 170 -8.74 -9.72 0.20
CA ALA A 170 -8.73 -9.38 -1.22
C ALA A 170 -7.46 -9.92 -1.92
N LEU A 171 -6.29 -9.78 -1.29
CA LEU A 171 -5.03 -10.28 -1.81
C LEU A 171 -5.00 -11.81 -1.82
N ALA A 172 -5.38 -12.47 -0.71
CA ALA A 172 -5.47 -13.93 -0.63
C ALA A 172 -6.43 -14.49 -1.70
N ALA A 173 -7.61 -13.89 -1.85
CA ALA A 173 -8.56 -14.27 -2.89
C ALA A 173 -8.06 -13.94 -4.30
N GLY A 174 -7.21 -12.93 -4.47
CA GLY A 174 -6.51 -12.61 -5.70
C GLY A 174 -5.56 -13.73 -6.11
N PHE A 175 -4.75 -14.21 -5.16
CA PHE A 175 -3.86 -15.37 -5.38
C PHE A 175 -4.63 -16.63 -5.73
N ALA A 176 -5.67 -16.97 -4.96
CA ALA A 176 -6.49 -18.16 -5.21
C ALA A 176 -7.17 -18.15 -6.59
N ALA A 177 -7.50 -16.96 -7.11
CA ALA A 177 -8.13 -16.81 -8.43
C ALA A 177 -7.12 -16.64 -9.58
N SER A 178 -5.83 -16.55 -9.31
CA SER A 178 -4.80 -16.40 -10.33
C SER A 178 -4.67 -17.68 -11.16
N ARG A 179 -4.57 -17.51 -12.48
CA ARG A 179 -4.49 -18.63 -13.43
C ARG A 179 -3.11 -19.29 -13.49
N ARG A 180 -2.09 -18.60 -13.02
CA ARG A 180 -0.71 -19.05 -13.02
C ARG A 180 -0.17 -19.10 -11.61
N PRO A 181 0.57 -20.15 -11.24
CA PRO A 181 1.30 -20.17 -9.99
C PRO A 181 2.29 -19.00 -9.96
N VAL A 182 2.47 -18.41 -8.80
CA VAL A 182 3.39 -17.28 -8.57
C VAL A 182 4.57 -17.81 -7.77
N ALA A 183 5.78 -17.58 -8.27
CA ALA A 183 6.99 -17.89 -7.52
C ALA A 183 7.15 -16.87 -6.38
N ALA A 184 6.84 -17.30 -5.16
CA ALA A 184 6.84 -16.46 -3.99
C ALA A 184 8.09 -16.67 -3.14
N TYR A 185 8.66 -15.57 -2.63
CA TYR A 185 9.68 -15.56 -1.59
C TYR A 185 9.02 -15.11 -0.29
N LEU A 186 8.77 -16.06 0.60
CA LEU A 186 8.13 -15.77 1.88
C LEU A 186 9.20 -15.53 2.96
N LEU A 187 9.13 -14.39 3.58
CA LEU A 187 9.91 -14.02 4.74
C LEU A 187 9.18 -14.53 6.00
N SER A 188 9.87 -15.30 6.84
CA SER A 188 9.34 -15.66 8.15
C SER A 188 9.09 -14.40 8.98
N GLU A 189 7.96 -14.33 9.66
CA GLU A 189 7.64 -13.20 10.51
C GLU A 189 8.65 -13.04 11.64
N HIS A 190 9.08 -14.16 12.25
CA HIS A 190 10.04 -14.18 13.34
C HIS A 190 11.43 -13.71 12.92
N ASP A 191 11.91 -14.16 11.75
CA ASP A 191 13.26 -13.82 11.29
C ASP A 191 13.33 -12.45 10.60
N THR A 192 12.19 -11.91 10.21
CA THR A 192 12.12 -10.64 9.49
C THR A 192 12.10 -9.45 10.42
N TRP A 193 11.19 -9.49 11.40
CA TRP A 193 11.08 -8.39 12.36
C TRP A 193 12.25 -8.41 13.35
N GLY A 194 12.96 -7.29 13.45
CA GLY A 194 14.17 -7.14 14.26
C GLY A 194 15.47 -7.45 13.54
N SER A 195 15.51 -8.42 12.63
CA SER A 195 16.74 -8.80 11.91
C SER A 195 16.88 -8.11 10.55
N LEU A 196 15.80 -8.02 9.79
CA LEU A 196 15.78 -7.42 8.44
C LEU A 196 15.03 -6.09 8.42
N LEU A 197 13.90 -6.02 9.14
CA LEU A 197 13.02 -4.87 9.23
C LEU A 197 12.68 -4.59 10.70
N GLU A 198 12.52 -3.32 11.04
CA GLU A 198 11.97 -2.89 12.32
C GLU A 198 10.59 -2.26 12.14
N ARG A 199 9.72 -2.56 13.10
CA ARG A 199 8.48 -1.81 13.30
C ARG A 199 8.76 -0.69 14.28
N ARG A 200 8.39 0.51 13.92
CA ARG A 200 8.22 1.58 14.89
C ARG A 200 6.74 1.69 15.18
N SER A 201 6.35 1.49 16.43
CA SER A 201 5.03 1.90 16.89
C SER A 201 5.03 3.42 16.87
N LEU A 202 4.14 4.01 16.11
CA LEU A 202 3.81 5.41 16.29
C LEU A 202 3.19 5.53 17.68
N ASP A 203 3.67 6.47 18.45
CA ASP A 203 3.12 6.73 19.79
C ASP A 203 1.62 6.97 19.62
N ARG A 204 0.80 6.11 20.26
CA ARG A 204 -0.67 6.22 20.16
C ARG A 204 -1.21 7.50 20.79
N ASP A 205 -0.39 8.14 21.62
CA ASP A 205 -0.69 9.40 22.28
C ASP A 205 -0.36 10.63 21.42
N ALA A 206 0.13 10.45 20.21
CA ALA A 206 0.31 11.56 19.30
C ALA A 206 -1.07 11.99 18.75
N ASP A 207 -1.54 13.14 19.18
CA ASP A 207 -2.82 13.80 18.81
C ASP A 207 -3.04 14.01 17.29
N TRP A 208 -2.16 13.50 16.46
CA TRP A 208 -2.18 13.69 15.00
C TRP A 208 -2.84 12.53 14.21
N LEU A 209 -2.98 11.35 14.83
CA LEU A 209 -3.83 10.31 14.25
C LEU A 209 -5.28 10.67 14.58
N PRO A 210 -6.07 11.13 13.60
CA PRO A 210 -7.50 11.23 13.85
C PRO A 210 -7.99 9.85 14.27
N ASP A 211 -8.69 9.80 15.38
CA ASP A 211 -9.38 8.61 15.83
C ASP A 211 -10.14 8.02 14.63
N PRO A 212 -9.77 6.82 14.14
CA PRO A 212 -10.46 6.21 13.01
C PRO A 212 -11.96 6.01 13.26
N THR A 213 -12.39 6.10 14.53
CA THR A 213 -13.79 6.04 14.93
C THR A 213 -14.45 7.43 14.98
N ALA A 214 -13.67 8.51 15.01
CA ALA A 214 -14.15 9.88 15.09
C ALA A 214 -14.48 10.52 13.72
N VAL A 215 -14.22 9.84 12.62
CA VAL A 215 -14.69 10.30 11.30
C VAL A 215 -16.18 10.00 11.22
N PRO A 216 -17.07 11.00 11.21
CA PRO A 216 -18.48 10.75 11.00
C PRO A 216 -18.62 10.02 9.66
N VAL A 217 -19.12 8.80 9.70
CA VAL A 217 -19.49 8.05 8.50
C VAL A 217 -20.70 8.76 7.90
N VAL A 218 -20.46 9.77 7.10
CA VAL A 218 -21.51 10.33 6.25
C VAL A 218 -21.72 9.31 5.14
N HIS A 219 -22.74 8.48 5.31
CA HIS A 219 -23.20 7.60 4.25
C HIS A 219 -23.80 8.44 3.13
N THR A 220 -22.96 8.90 2.22
CA THR A 220 -23.44 9.35 0.92
C THR A 220 -23.66 8.11 0.07
N ALA A 221 -24.90 7.91 -0.36
CA ALA A 221 -25.21 6.84 -1.30
C ALA A 221 -24.23 6.87 -2.50
N PRO A 222 -23.80 5.71 -3.01
CA PRO A 222 -22.93 5.68 -4.17
C PRO A 222 -23.61 6.43 -5.33
N PRO A 223 -22.85 7.19 -6.15
CA PRO A 223 -23.42 7.88 -7.29
C PRO A 223 -24.08 6.86 -8.21
N THR A 224 -25.36 7.07 -8.48
CA THR A 224 -26.13 6.28 -9.46
C THR A 224 -25.47 6.50 -10.82
N LEU A 225 -24.91 5.43 -11.39
CA LEU A 225 -24.40 5.47 -12.75
C LEU A 225 -25.60 5.59 -13.70
N ALA A 226 -25.74 6.73 -14.35
CA ALA A 226 -26.60 6.92 -15.51
C ALA A 226 -25.90 6.40 -16.77
#